data_5dda86be2d1eec69d1c5a60efb9065b1
#
_entry.id   5dda86be2d1eec69d1c5a60efb9065b1
#
_cell.length_a   1.000
_cell.length_b   1.000
_cell.length_c   1.000
_cell.angle_alpha   90.00
_cell.angle_beta   90.00
_cell.angle_gamma   90.00
#
_symmetry.space_group_name_H-M   'P 1'
#
loop_
_entity.id
_entity.type
_entity.pdbx_description
1 polymer ?
#
loop_
_entity_poly.entity_id
_entity_poly.type
_entity_poly.pdbx_seq_one_letter_code
_entity_poly.pdbx_strand_id
1 'polypeptide(L)'
;AAMGSLIYALIISLIASSLIMILPAYLGSRSIVRPIRQMNVTANAMAGGNFTAKAEEEGTDELVQLGRSLNHLSAALSATISDLTLEKNRLHAVINGIGEGIIAIDAEGKIIKTNSAALRLLGGSYADDITALPAYRQAAEDIGCVLGGETVSKELKVRDRILRVAITPLTDGGRGEGAVMLIRDITEASRLEQTRTEYVANVSHELRTPIASIRGLADALNDGLVKKDEDKARYYGYILRESMRLSRLIDDLLELSRLQSGTIAFKKQFISINELIEDVADRYVSAAREKGLNVEIDIGEPYKV
;
A
#
# COMPACT_ATOMS: atom_id res chain seq x y z
N ALA A 1 57.42 -62.47 -65.12
CA ALA A 1 57.80 -61.17 -64.56
C ALA A 1 56.80 -60.04 -64.89
N ALA A 2 56.26 -59.90 -66.13
CA ALA A 2 55.41 -58.82 -66.57
C ALA A 2 53.99 -58.77 -65.85
N MET A 3 53.42 -59.93 -65.48
CA MET A 3 52.11 -60.04 -64.85
C MET A 3 52.13 -59.57 -63.36
N GLY A 4 53.25 -59.76 -62.65
CA GLY A 4 53.43 -59.29 -61.28
C GLY A 4 53.59 -57.80 -61.22
N SER A 5 54.31 -57.16 -62.14
CA SER A 5 54.46 -55.68 -62.18
C SER A 5 53.09 -54.95 -62.48
N LEU A 6 52.27 -55.61 -63.32
CA LEU A 6 50.91 -55.06 -63.60
C LEU A 6 49.96 -55.09 -62.40
N ILE A 7 50.02 -56.21 -61.62
CA ILE A 7 49.23 -56.34 -60.38
C ILE A 7 49.69 -55.32 -59.34
N TYR A 8 51.00 -55.13 -59.18
CA TYR A 8 51.54 -54.11 -58.27
C TYR A 8 51.14 -52.69 -58.70
N ALA A 9 51.19 -52.37 -59.99
CA ALA A 9 50.76 -51.07 -60.48
C ALA A 9 49.24 -50.80 -60.25
N LEU A 10 48.41 -51.86 -60.45
CA LEU A 10 46.99 -51.78 -60.17
C LEU A 10 46.70 -51.59 -58.67
N ILE A 11 47.40 -52.31 -57.79
CA ILE A 11 47.24 -52.13 -56.33
C ILE A 11 47.66 -50.74 -55.89
N ILE A 12 48.78 -50.25 -56.36
CA ILE A 12 49.25 -48.87 -56.05
C ILE A 12 48.30 -47.83 -56.59
N SER A 13 47.79 -47.99 -57.81
CA SER A 13 46.78 -47.12 -58.39
C SER A 13 45.46 -47.08 -57.56
N LEU A 14 45.04 -48.27 -57.09
CA LEU A 14 43.82 -48.39 -56.27
C LEU A 14 43.97 -47.71 -54.86
N ILE A 15 45.17 -47.94 -54.25
CA ILE A 15 45.48 -47.29 -52.95
C ILE A 15 45.59 -45.79 -53.14
N ALA A 16 46.26 -45.27 -54.15
CA ALA A 16 46.41 -43.88 -54.45
C ALA A 16 45.09 -43.21 -54.75
N SER A 17 44.22 -43.86 -55.56
CA SER A 17 42.84 -43.38 -55.81
C SER A 17 41.97 -43.34 -54.56
N SER A 18 42.05 -44.38 -53.72
CA SER A 18 41.32 -44.44 -52.43
C SER A 18 41.78 -43.32 -51.48
N LEU A 19 43.11 -43.09 -51.41
CA LEU A 19 43.65 -42.02 -50.54
C LEU A 19 43.27 -40.64 -51.02
N ILE A 20 43.27 -40.39 -52.34
CA ILE A 20 42.81 -39.12 -52.94
C ILE A 20 41.31 -38.86 -52.66
N MET A 21 40.51 -39.90 -52.54
CA MET A 21 39.08 -39.77 -52.31
C MET A 21 38.71 -39.68 -50.82
N ILE A 22 39.36 -40.49 -49.96
CA ILE A 22 39.05 -40.56 -48.51
C ILE A 22 39.58 -39.34 -47.72
N LEU A 23 40.80 -38.88 -48.06
CA LEU A 23 41.46 -37.81 -47.33
C LEU A 23 40.70 -36.46 -47.41
N PRO A 24 40.29 -35.99 -48.62
CA PRO A 24 39.46 -34.79 -48.70
C PRO A 24 38.06 -34.94 -48.04
N ALA A 25 37.42 -36.11 -48.14
CA ALA A 25 36.18 -36.42 -47.53
C ALA A 25 36.27 -36.38 -45.98
N TYR A 26 37.34 -36.93 -45.44
CA TYR A 26 37.62 -36.87 -43.99
C TYR A 26 37.93 -35.45 -43.50
N LEU A 27 38.73 -34.68 -44.19
CA LEU A 27 39.09 -33.32 -43.91
C LEU A 27 37.83 -32.41 -43.99
N GLY A 28 37.01 -32.57 -45.05
CA GLY A 28 35.75 -31.84 -45.22
C GLY A 28 34.72 -32.18 -44.14
N SER A 29 34.62 -33.46 -43.75
CA SER A 29 33.74 -33.86 -42.65
C SER A 29 34.15 -33.22 -41.31
N ARG A 30 35.48 -33.14 -41.09
CA ARG A 30 35.98 -32.55 -39.82
C ARG A 30 35.91 -31.01 -39.79
N SER A 31 36.16 -30.34 -40.91
CA SER A 31 36.23 -28.89 -40.98
C SER A 31 34.91 -28.20 -41.25
N ILE A 32 33.91 -28.90 -41.80
CA ILE A 32 32.62 -28.31 -42.19
C ILE A 32 31.44 -29.00 -41.52
N VAL A 33 31.29 -30.31 -41.68
CA VAL A 33 30.09 -31.03 -41.23
C VAL A 33 29.97 -31.08 -39.72
N ARG A 34 31.09 -31.33 -39.04
CA ARG A 34 31.10 -31.42 -37.55
C ARG A 34 30.76 -30.09 -36.88
N PRO A 35 31.38 -28.93 -37.24
CA PRO A 35 31.01 -27.63 -36.69
C PRO A 35 29.55 -27.24 -36.94
N ILE A 36 29.04 -27.47 -38.17
CA ILE A 36 27.63 -27.19 -38.48
C ILE A 36 26.70 -28.00 -37.60
N ARG A 37 27.00 -29.31 -37.40
CA ARG A 37 26.18 -30.16 -36.52
C ARG A 37 26.22 -29.68 -35.06
N GLN A 38 27.34 -29.23 -34.55
CA GLN A 38 27.47 -28.68 -33.19
C GLN A 38 26.69 -27.37 -33.07
N MET A 39 26.79 -26.46 -34.05
CA MET A 39 25.98 -25.22 -34.06
C MET A 39 24.48 -25.52 -34.07
N ASN A 40 24.04 -26.53 -34.82
CA ASN A 40 22.65 -26.95 -34.83
C ASN A 40 22.20 -27.49 -33.45
N VAL A 41 23.04 -28.30 -32.78
CA VAL A 41 22.77 -28.77 -31.40
C VAL A 41 22.68 -27.61 -30.43
N THR A 42 23.63 -26.67 -30.54
CA THR A 42 23.61 -25.44 -29.67
C THR A 42 22.39 -24.58 -29.94
N ALA A 43 22.01 -24.34 -31.20
CA ALA A 43 20.82 -23.59 -31.57
C ALA A 43 19.53 -24.25 -31.03
N ASN A 44 19.45 -25.60 -31.11
CA ASN A 44 18.30 -26.34 -30.53
C ASN A 44 18.28 -26.26 -28.99
N ALA A 45 19.42 -26.27 -28.31
CA ALA A 45 19.52 -26.08 -26.87
C ALA A 45 19.05 -24.67 -26.49
N MET A 46 19.45 -23.64 -27.26
CA MET A 46 18.99 -22.25 -27.07
C MET A 46 17.48 -22.12 -27.30
N ALA A 47 16.93 -22.77 -28.32
CA ALA A 47 15.49 -22.83 -28.56
C ALA A 47 14.71 -23.49 -27.39
N GLY A 48 15.34 -24.45 -26.70
CA GLY A 48 14.86 -25.06 -25.48
C GLY A 48 15.04 -24.22 -24.18
N GLY A 49 15.57 -22.98 -24.30
CA GLY A 49 15.79 -22.08 -23.15
C GLY A 49 17.18 -22.20 -22.50
N ASN A 50 18.07 -23.05 -23.01
CA ASN A 50 19.43 -23.14 -22.48
C ASN A 50 20.38 -22.20 -23.24
N PHE A 51 20.50 -20.98 -22.78
CA PHE A 51 21.36 -19.93 -23.32
C PHE A 51 22.81 -20.02 -22.82
N THR A 52 23.18 -20.99 -21.97
CA THR A 52 24.56 -21.18 -21.51
C THR A 52 25.39 -22.02 -22.50
N ALA A 53 24.71 -22.74 -23.39
CA ALA A 53 25.35 -23.49 -24.45
C ALA A 53 26.05 -22.53 -25.44
N LYS A 54 27.32 -22.80 -25.76
CA LYS A 54 28.09 -22.01 -26.71
C LYS A 54 28.41 -22.83 -27.95
N ALA A 55 28.32 -22.19 -29.10
CA ALA A 55 28.83 -22.75 -30.33
C ALA A 55 30.36 -22.67 -30.35
N GLU A 56 31.03 -23.74 -30.83
CA GLU A 56 32.46 -23.74 -31.01
C GLU A 56 32.85 -22.78 -32.17
N GLU A 57 33.89 -22.00 -31.96
CA GLU A 57 34.44 -21.07 -32.96
C GLU A 57 35.60 -21.72 -33.73
N GLU A 58 35.36 -22.95 -34.22
CA GLU A 58 36.32 -23.72 -35.00
C GLU A 58 35.83 -23.92 -36.44
N GLY A 59 36.75 -23.99 -37.40
CA GLY A 59 36.47 -24.25 -38.81
C GLY A 59 37.00 -23.18 -39.75
N THR A 60 36.30 -22.97 -40.87
CA THR A 60 36.62 -21.92 -41.83
C THR A 60 36.20 -20.55 -41.28
N ASP A 61 36.76 -19.45 -41.84
CA ASP A 61 36.47 -18.09 -41.38
C ASP A 61 34.96 -17.81 -41.35
N GLU A 62 34.18 -18.32 -42.30
CA GLU A 62 32.72 -18.13 -42.36
C GLU A 62 31.99 -18.89 -41.23
N LEU A 63 32.45 -20.07 -40.86
CA LEU A 63 31.88 -20.87 -39.78
C LEU A 63 32.22 -20.27 -38.40
N VAL A 64 33.43 -19.77 -38.24
CA VAL A 64 33.87 -19.04 -37.05
C VAL A 64 33.02 -17.80 -36.87
N GLN A 65 32.75 -17.03 -37.93
CA GLN A 65 31.89 -15.86 -37.90
C GLN A 65 30.44 -16.23 -37.55
N LEU A 66 29.91 -17.33 -38.08
CA LEU A 66 28.58 -17.85 -37.76
C LEU A 66 28.48 -18.25 -36.26
N GLY A 67 29.51 -18.96 -35.74
CA GLY A 67 29.61 -19.35 -34.34
C GLY A 67 29.60 -18.14 -33.41
N ARG A 68 30.37 -17.10 -33.75
CA ARG A 68 30.37 -15.81 -32.99
C ARG A 68 29.02 -15.13 -33.03
N SER A 69 28.38 -15.06 -34.19
CA SER A 69 27.06 -14.46 -34.35
C SER A 69 26.01 -15.18 -33.51
N LEU A 70 26.05 -16.53 -33.48
CA LEU A 70 25.17 -17.36 -32.67
C LEU A 70 25.40 -17.13 -31.16
N ASN A 71 26.67 -17.09 -30.74
CA ASN A 71 27.04 -16.80 -29.35
C ASN A 71 26.61 -15.39 -28.92
N HIS A 72 26.76 -14.39 -29.79
CA HIS A 72 26.31 -13.02 -29.53
C HIS A 72 24.77 -12.93 -29.41
N LEU A 73 24.05 -13.61 -30.31
CA LEU A 73 22.59 -13.68 -30.25
C LEU A 73 22.11 -14.33 -28.93
N SER A 74 22.77 -15.45 -28.54
CA SER A 74 22.47 -16.12 -27.26
C SER A 74 22.70 -15.21 -26.07
N ALA A 75 23.80 -14.48 -26.03
CA ALA A 75 24.11 -13.54 -24.96
C ALA A 75 23.09 -12.39 -24.90
N ALA A 76 22.74 -11.80 -26.05
CA ALA A 76 21.74 -10.73 -26.14
C ALA A 76 20.35 -11.21 -25.68
N LEU A 77 19.92 -12.40 -26.11
CA LEU A 77 18.64 -12.98 -25.73
C LEU A 77 18.60 -13.34 -24.24
N SER A 78 19.69 -13.91 -23.70
CA SER A 78 19.82 -14.19 -22.26
C SER A 78 19.76 -12.92 -21.44
N ALA A 79 20.42 -11.84 -21.82
CA ALA A 79 20.38 -10.55 -21.19
C ALA A 79 18.93 -9.99 -21.20
N THR A 80 18.26 -10.00 -22.35
CA THR A 80 16.88 -9.50 -22.48
C THR A 80 15.90 -10.28 -21.60
N ILE A 81 16.01 -11.61 -21.53
CA ILE A 81 15.17 -12.45 -20.66
C ILE A 81 15.45 -12.15 -19.18
N SER A 82 16.71 -11.96 -18.81
CA SER A 82 17.12 -11.60 -17.45
C SER A 82 16.54 -10.23 -17.06
N ASP A 83 16.65 -9.24 -17.93
CA ASP A 83 16.12 -7.89 -17.71
C ASP A 83 14.60 -7.90 -17.58
N LEU A 84 13.89 -8.62 -18.45
CA LEU A 84 12.43 -8.77 -18.36
C LEU A 84 12.01 -9.49 -17.07
N THR A 85 12.77 -10.49 -16.64
CA THR A 85 12.51 -11.21 -15.40
C THR A 85 12.73 -10.31 -14.18
N LEU A 86 13.79 -9.51 -14.19
CA LEU A 86 14.08 -8.53 -13.15
C LEU A 86 12.98 -7.47 -13.07
N GLU A 87 12.57 -6.91 -14.20
CA GLU A 87 11.50 -5.91 -14.28
C GLU A 87 10.17 -6.48 -13.78
N LYS A 88 9.82 -7.69 -14.22
CA LYS A 88 8.64 -8.41 -13.72
C LYS A 88 8.69 -8.58 -12.20
N ASN A 89 9.82 -9.03 -11.66
CA ASN A 89 9.98 -9.23 -10.22
C ASN A 89 9.91 -7.91 -9.45
N ARG A 90 10.46 -6.83 -10.01
CA ARG A 90 10.38 -5.49 -9.46
C ARG A 90 8.93 -4.99 -9.40
N LEU A 91 8.17 -5.14 -10.48
CA LEU A 91 6.75 -4.80 -10.52
C LEU A 91 5.95 -5.61 -9.48
N HIS A 92 6.23 -6.92 -9.35
CA HIS A 92 5.61 -7.75 -8.32
C HIS A 92 5.95 -7.28 -6.91
N ALA A 93 7.19 -6.92 -6.64
CA ALA A 93 7.61 -6.42 -5.34
C ALA A 93 6.92 -5.09 -5.00
N VAL A 94 6.80 -4.19 -5.98
CA VAL A 94 6.07 -2.91 -5.82
C VAL A 94 4.60 -3.16 -5.49
N ILE A 95 3.91 -3.98 -6.28
CA ILE A 95 2.48 -4.30 -6.07
C ILE A 95 2.25 -4.95 -4.69
N ASN A 96 3.13 -5.84 -4.26
CA ASN A 96 3.01 -6.48 -2.94
C ASN A 96 3.47 -5.58 -1.78
N GLY A 97 4.31 -4.58 -2.04
CA GLY A 97 4.74 -3.59 -1.06
C GLY A 97 3.71 -2.49 -0.77
N ILE A 98 2.71 -2.32 -1.66
CA ILE A 98 1.60 -1.41 -1.43
C ILE A 98 0.72 -1.98 -0.33
N GLY A 99 0.41 -1.16 0.69
CA GLY A 99 -0.46 -1.56 1.80
C GLY A 99 -1.93 -1.72 1.41
N GLU A 100 -2.32 -1.25 0.24
CA GLU A 100 -3.67 -1.39 -0.33
C GLU A 100 -3.85 -2.73 -1.03
N GLY A 101 -5.06 -3.30 -0.91
CA GLY A 101 -5.43 -4.52 -1.62
C GLY A 101 -5.69 -4.24 -3.09
N ILE A 102 -5.09 -5.05 -3.97
CA ILE A 102 -5.28 -4.94 -5.42
C ILE A 102 -5.76 -6.29 -5.93
N ILE A 103 -6.86 -6.30 -6.67
CA ILE A 103 -7.41 -7.47 -7.36
C ILE A 103 -7.68 -7.08 -8.81
N ALA A 104 -7.03 -7.76 -9.74
CA ALA A 104 -7.31 -7.63 -11.18
C ALA A 104 -8.24 -8.76 -11.63
N ILE A 105 -9.21 -8.42 -12.44
CA ILE A 105 -10.32 -9.28 -12.87
C ILE A 105 -10.42 -9.19 -14.39
N ASP A 106 -10.61 -10.30 -15.10
CA ASP A 106 -10.81 -10.31 -16.55
C ASP A 106 -12.23 -9.87 -16.96
N ALA A 107 -12.48 -9.86 -18.26
CA ALA A 107 -13.77 -9.48 -18.83
C ALA A 107 -14.91 -10.46 -18.45
N GLU A 108 -14.58 -11.68 -18.08
CA GLU A 108 -15.50 -12.72 -17.62
C GLU A 108 -15.75 -12.66 -16.10
N GLY A 109 -15.10 -11.74 -15.38
CA GLY A 109 -15.24 -11.58 -13.92
C GLY A 109 -14.35 -12.52 -13.10
N LYS A 110 -13.39 -13.22 -13.74
CA LYS A 110 -12.45 -14.11 -13.06
C LYS A 110 -11.24 -13.36 -12.57
N ILE A 111 -10.75 -13.69 -11.39
CA ILE A 111 -9.54 -13.09 -10.83
C ILE A 111 -8.31 -13.51 -11.63
N ILE A 112 -7.62 -12.54 -12.23
CA ILE A 112 -6.33 -12.71 -12.92
C ILE A 112 -5.21 -12.64 -11.91
N LYS A 113 -5.27 -11.66 -11.01
CA LYS A 113 -4.19 -11.37 -10.06
C LYS A 113 -4.70 -10.72 -8.79
N THR A 114 -4.04 -11.04 -7.69
CA THR A 114 -4.26 -10.39 -6.39
C THR A 114 -2.92 -10.18 -5.69
N ASN A 115 -2.83 -9.16 -4.84
CA ASN A 115 -1.70 -8.98 -3.95
C ASN A 115 -2.01 -9.51 -2.55
N SER A 116 -0.95 -9.67 -1.74
CA SER A 116 -1.06 -10.16 -0.38
C SER A 116 -1.89 -9.26 0.55
N ALA A 117 -1.93 -7.96 0.29
CA ALA A 117 -2.71 -7.01 1.07
C ALA A 117 -4.22 -7.23 0.88
N ALA A 118 -4.68 -7.56 -0.32
CA ALA A 118 -6.11 -7.84 -0.58
C ALA A 118 -6.63 -8.98 0.29
N LEU A 119 -5.90 -10.10 0.37
CA LEU A 119 -6.27 -11.23 1.24
C LEU A 119 -6.38 -10.81 2.70
N ARG A 120 -5.34 -10.13 3.21
CA ARG A 120 -5.32 -9.68 4.63
C ARG A 120 -6.44 -8.71 4.94
N LEU A 121 -6.75 -7.77 4.06
CA LEU A 121 -7.80 -6.76 4.25
C LEU A 121 -9.19 -7.39 4.23
N LEU A 122 -9.43 -8.34 3.31
CA LEU A 122 -10.70 -9.06 3.22
C LEU A 122 -10.88 -10.14 4.30
N GLY A 123 -9.89 -10.31 5.18
CA GLY A 123 -9.96 -11.20 6.33
C GLY A 123 -9.58 -12.64 6.06
N GLY A 124 -8.92 -12.91 4.93
CA GLY A 124 -8.36 -14.21 4.56
C GLY A 124 -6.90 -14.38 4.96
N SER A 125 -6.40 -15.61 4.83
CA SER A 125 -4.99 -15.97 4.89
C SER A 125 -4.43 -16.21 3.48
N TYR A 126 -3.11 -16.36 3.36
CA TYR A 126 -2.49 -16.65 2.05
C TYR A 126 -2.94 -17.98 1.41
N ALA A 127 -3.48 -18.89 2.22
CA ALA A 127 -3.95 -20.19 1.77
C ALA A 127 -5.43 -20.19 1.37
N ASP A 128 -6.17 -19.12 1.67
CA ASP A 128 -7.60 -19.05 1.41
C ASP A 128 -7.89 -18.71 -0.05
N ASP A 129 -8.91 -19.32 -0.60
CA ASP A 129 -9.51 -18.85 -1.85
C ASP A 129 -10.24 -17.54 -1.60
N ILE A 130 -9.75 -16.45 -2.21
CA ILE A 130 -10.30 -15.10 -2.05
C ILE A 130 -11.79 -15.05 -2.48
N THR A 131 -12.20 -15.85 -3.45
CA THR A 131 -13.59 -15.89 -3.92
C THR A 131 -14.55 -16.49 -2.90
N ALA A 132 -14.04 -17.29 -1.97
CA ALA A 132 -14.81 -17.87 -0.87
C ALA A 132 -15.06 -16.86 0.27
N LEU A 133 -14.29 -15.78 0.36
CA LEU A 133 -14.41 -14.79 1.43
C LEU A 133 -15.71 -13.99 1.30
N PRO A 134 -16.53 -13.90 2.38
CA PRO A 134 -17.78 -13.11 2.35
C PRO A 134 -17.54 -11.64 1.98
N ALA A 135 -16.46 -11.05 2.47
CA ALA A 135 -16.08 -9.66 2.17
C ALA A 135 -15.75 -9.45 0.68
N TYR A 136 -15.12 -10.45 0.01
CA TYR A 136 -14.91 -10.39 -1.42
C TYR A 136 -16.22 -10.47 -2.19
N ARG A 137 -17.11 -11.39 -1.83
CA ARG A 137 -18.42 -11.53 -2.49
C ARG A 137 -19.23 -10.24 -2.42
N GLN A 138 -19.26 -9.60 -1.26
CA GLN A 138 -19.91 -8.30 -1.09
C GLN A 138 -19.21 -7.19 -1.90
N ALA A 139 -17.88 -7.20 -1.97
CA ALA A 139 -17.13 -6.26 -2.80
C ALA A 139 -17.42 -6.45 -4.28
N ALA A 140 -17.57 -7.71 -4.72
CA ALA A 140 -17.71 -8.12 -6.11
C ALA A 140 -19.13 -8.00 -6.69
N GLU A 141 -20.14 -7.66 -5.88
CA GLU A 141 -21.54 -7.53 -6.34
C GLU A 141 -21.70 -6.59 -7.54
N ASP A 142 -20.91 -5.53 -7.60
CA ASP A 142 -21.02 -4.51 -8.64
C ASP A 142 -20.09 -4.73 -9.84
N ILE A 143 -19.36 -5.85 -9.90
CA ILE A 143 -18.40 -6.13 -11.00
C ILE A 143 -19.11 -6.09 -12.37
N GLY A 144 -20.33 -6.59 -12.45
CA GLY A 144 -21.10 -6.57 -13.69
C GLY A 144 -21.35 -5.16 -14.24
N CYS A 145 -21.64 -4.19 -13.37
CA CYS A 145 -21.80 -2.78 -13.74
C CYS A 145 -20.47 -2.18 -14.20
N VAL A 146 -19.38 -2.54 -13.52
CA VAL A 146 -18.04 -2.03 -13.84
C VAL A 146 -17.55 -2.56 -15.18
N LEU A 147 -17.79 -3.82 -15.49
CA LEU A 147 -17.48 -4.40 -16.81
C LEU A 147 -18.31 -3.72 -17.93
N GLY A 148 -19.45 -3.11 -17.59
CA GLY A 148 -20.23 -2.23 -18.46
C GLY A 148 -19.66 -0.81 -18.64
N GLY A 149 -18.55 -0.47 -17.99
CA GLY A 149 -17.85 0.81 -18.14
C GLY A 149 -18.05 1.80 -16.98
N GLU A 150 -18.76 1.44 -15.93
CA GLU A 150 -18.99 2.29 -14.77
C GLU A 150 -17.88 2.11 -13.73
N THR A 151 -17.56 3.17 -12.98
CA THR A 151 -16.68 3.09 -11.80
C THR A 151 -17.54 3.05 -10.55
N VAL A 152 -17.33 2.08 -9.68
CA VAL A 152 -18.07 1.92 -8.44
C VAL A 152 -17.13 2.11 -7.24
N SER A 153 -17.59 2.85 -6.23
CA SER A 153 -16.89 2.98 -4.95
C SER A 153 -17.87 2.81 -3.80
N LYS A 154 -17.54 1.91 -2.87
CA LYS A 154 -18.35 1.65 -1.68
C LYS A 154 -17.51 1.38 -0.45
N GLU A 155 -18.13 1.51 0.73
CA GLU A 155 -17.50 1.18 1.99
C GLU A 155 -18.07 -0.11 2.54
N LEU A 156 -17.17 -0.98 3.01
CA LEU A 156 -17.50 -2.28 3.59
C LEU A 156 -16.95 -2.36 5.01
N LYS A 157 -17.75 -2.88 5.92
CA LYS A 157 -17.29 -3.19 7.27
C LYS A 157 -16.86 -4.66 7.32
N VAL A 158 -15.57 -4.90 7.53
CA VAL A 158 -14.98 -6.23 7.61
C VAL A 158 -14.33 -6.41 8.98
N ARG A 159 -14.99 -7.17 9.87
CA ARG A 159 -14.60 -7.28 11.28
C ARG A 159 -14.55 -5.89 11.94
N ASP A 160 -13.36 -5.50 12.43
CA ASP A 160 -13.14 -4.21 13.10
C ASP A 160 -12.62 -3.12 12.15
N ARG A 161 -12.61 -3.37 10.84
CA ARG A 161 -12.09 -2.46 9.82
C ARG A 161 -13.20 -1.90 8.94
N ILE A 162 -12.99 -0.68 8.49
CA ILE A 162 -13.79 -0.04 7.45
C ILE A 162 -12.92 0.02 6.20
N LEU A 163 -13.33 -0.69 5.17
CA LEU A 163 -12.61 -0.78 3.90
C LEU A 163 -13.36 0.03 2.85
N ARG A 164 -12.64 0.88 2.12
CA ARG A 164 -13.15 1.50 0.90
C ARG A 164 -12.72 0.65 -0.28
N VAL A 165 -13.70 0.18 -1.04
CA VAL A 165 -13.49 -0.63 -2.24
C VAL A 165 -13.86 0.22 -3.43
N ALA A 166 -12.91 0.46 -4.32
CA ALA A 166 -13.11 1.12 -5.60
C ALA A 166 -12.86 0.12 -6.72
N ILE A 167 -13.80 -0.02 -7.65
CA ILE A 167 -13.69 -0.91 -8.80
C ILE A 167 -13.75 -0.04 -10.06
N THR A 168 -12.71 -0.14 -10.88
CA THR A 168 -12.55 0.66 -12.08
C THR A 168 -12.35 -0.26 -13.28
N PRO A 169 -13.01 0.00 -14.43
CA PRO A 169 -12.82 -0.80 -15.63
C PRO A 169 -11.41 -0.63 -16.19
N LEU A 170 -10.82 -1.75 -16.63
CA LEU A 170 -9.59 -1.75 -17.43
C LEU A 170 -10.01 -1.70 -18.90
N THR A 171 -9.63 -0.62 -19.58
CA THR A 171 -9.90 -0.43 -21.03
C THR A 171 -8.57 -0.25 -21.76
N ASP A 172 -8.32 -1.05 -22.79
CA ASP A 172 -7.27 -0.81 -23.76
C ASP A 172 -7.90 -0.56 -25.13
N GLY A 173 -7.57 0.60 -25.74
CA GLY A 173 -8.08 0.97 -27.05
C GLY A 173 -9.60 1.01 -27.20
N GLY A 174 -10.36 1.15 -26.08
CA GLY A 174 -11.83 1.22 -26.08
C GLY A 174 -12.54 -0.14 -25.96
N ARG A 175 -11.83 -1.25 -25.79
CA ARG A 175 -12.38 -2.55 -25.41
C ARG A 175 -12.16 -2.80 -23.93
N GLY A 176 -13.20 -3.24 -23.20
CA GLY A 176 -13.09 -3.63 -21.81
C GLY A 176 -12.25 -4.91 -21.68
N GLU A 177 -11.08 -4.83 -21.08
CA GLU A 177 -10.22 -5.98 -20.82
C GLU A 177 -10.46 -6.60 -19.44
N GLY A 178 -11.30 -5.94 -18.60
CA GLY A 178 -11.62 -6.40 -17.27
C GLY A 178 -11.80 -5.24 -16.30
N ALA A 179 -11.46 -5.46 -15.02
CA ALA A 179 -11.56 -4.45 -13.97
C ALA A 179 -10.43 -4.58 -12.95
N VAL A 180 -10.12 -3.47 -12.28
CA VAL A 180 -9.26 -3.45 -11.10
C VAL A 180 -10.06 -3.03 -9.89
N MET A 181 -10.01 -3.85 -8.84
CA MET A 181 -10.56 -3.55 -7.52
C MET A 181 -9.42 -3.10 -6.60
N LEU A 182 -9.53 -1.87 -6.07
CA LEU A 182 -8.63 -1.30 -5.09
C LEU A 182 -9.32 -1.30 -3.72
N ILE A 183 -8.64 -1.83 -2.71
CA ILE A 183 -9.16 -1.97 -1.34
C ILE A 183 -8.25 -1.20 -0.39
N ARG A 184 -8.78 -0.16 0.22
CA ARG A 184 -8.06 0.70 1.17
C ARG A 184 -8.67 0.57 2.57
N ASP A 185 -7.84 0.38 3.58
CA ASP A 185 -8.26 0.50 4.98
C ASP A 185 -8.40 1.98 5.32
N ILE A 186 -9.62 2.40 5.63
CA ILE A 186 -9.95 3.78 6.02
C ILE A 186 -10.42 3.85 7.48
N THR A 187 -10.14 2.83 8.28
CA THR A 187 -10.65 2.71 9.65
C THR A 187 -10.26 3.91 10.51
N GLU A 188 -8.99 4.31 10.49
CA GLU A 188 -8.52 5.48 11.24
C GLU A 188 -9.12 6.78 10.71
N ALA A 189 -9.15 6.97 9.39
CA ALA A 189 -9.72 8.15 8.77
C ALA A 189 -11.22 8.29 9.08
N SER A 190 -11.97 7.19 8.99
CA SER A 190 -13.40 7.16 9.30
C SER A 190 -13.68 7.41 10.79
N ARG A 191 -12.87 6.85 11.70
CA ARG A 191 -12.98 7.12 13.14
C ARG A 191 -12.70 8.58 13.48
N LEU A 192 -11.67 9.16 12.88
CA LEU A 192 -11.34 10.58 13.06
C LEU A 192 -12.47 11.49 12.57
N GLU A 193 -13.05 11.20 11.40
CA GLU A 193 -14.17 11.96 10.85
C GLU A 193 -15.43 11.83 11.73
N GLN A 194 -15.71 10.63 12.22
CA GLN A 194 -16.81 10.40 13.16
C GLN A 194 -16.60 11.17 14.47
N THR A 195 -15.41 11.07 15.06
CA THR A 195 -15.08 11.80 16.30
C THR A 195 -15.20 13.31 16.10
N ARG A 196 -14.77 13.83 14.95
CA ARG A 196 -14.90 15.24 14.60
C ARG A 196 -16.37 15.65 14.49
N THR A 197 -17.19 14.83 13.85
CA THR A 197 -18.62 15.10 13.69
C THR A 197 -19.35 15.08 15.05
N GLU A 198 -19.06 14.09 15.89
CA GLU A 198 -19.57 13.99 17.24
C GLU A 198 -19.14 15.18 18.11
N TYR A 199 -17.87 15.59 18.00
CA TYR A 199 -17.36 16.77 18.71
C TYR A 199 -18.13 18.04 18.34
N VAL A 200 -18.31 18.31 17.03
CA VAL A 200 -19.06 19.49 16.55
C VAL A 200 -20.51 19.45 17.03
N ALA A 201 -21.16 18.28 17.01
CA ALA A 201 -22.50 18.11 17.49
C ALA A 201 -22.60 18.40 19.00
N ASN A 202 -21.70 17.84 19.80
CA ASN A 202 -21.66 18.03 21.25
C ASN A 202 -21.43 19.50 21.64
N VAL A 203 -20.42 20.15 20.99
CA VAL A 203 -20.18 21.60 21.18
C VAL A 203 -21.43 22.41 20.87
N SER A 204 -22.11 22.11 19.75
CA SER A 204 -23.34 22.81 19.36
C SER A 204 -24.45 22.65 20.42
N HIS A 205 -24.58 21.47 21.01
CA HIS A 205 -25.54 21.22 22.08
C HIS A 205 -25.18 21.97 23.37
N GLU A 206 -23.89 21.92 23.77
CA GLU A 206 -23.44 22.61 25.00
C GLU A 206 -23.53 24.14 24.90
N LEU A 207 -23.41 24.71 23.70
CA LEU A 207 -23.60 26.13 23.45
C LEU A 207 -25.08 26.52 23.40
N ARG A 208 -25.94 25.68 22.82
CA ARG A 208 -27.36 25.97 22.63
C ARG A 208 -28.12 26.12 23.95
N THR A 209 -27.82 25.29 24.93
CA THR A 209 -28.51 25.25 26.23
C THR A 209 -28.39 26.58 26.99
N PRO A 210 -27.18 27.13 27.27
CA PRO A 210 -27.07 28.42 27.97
C PRO A 210 -27.65 29.58 27.15
N ILE A 211 -27.51 29.56 25.81
CA ILE A 211 -28.10 30.59 24.93
C ILE A 211 -29.62 30.58 25.04
N ALA A 212 -30.27 29.41 25.03
CA ALA A 212 -31.70 29.29 25.15
C ALA A 212 -32.18 29.74 26.53
N SER A 213 -31.43 29.42 27.60
CA SER A 213 -31.72 29.88 28.96
C SER A 213 -31.62 31.42 29.08
N ILE A 214 -30.52 32.01 28.59
CA ILE A 214 -30.33 33.46 28.55
C ILE A 214 -31.48 34.15 27.82
N ARG A 215 -31.83 33.63 26.64
CA ARG A 215 -32.90 34.18 25.82
C ARG A 215 -34.24 34.10 26.55
N GLY A 216 -34.60 32.91 27.09
CA GLY A 216 -35.88 32.77 27.81
C GLY A 216 -36.02 33.68 29.05
N LEU A 217 -34.92 33.87 29.80
CA LEU A 217 -34.88 34.80 30.93
C LEU A 217 -34.99 36.26 30.47
N ALA A 218 -34.32 36.62 29.37
CA ALA A 218 -34.38 37.97 28.80
C ALA A 218 -35.78 38.27 28.23
N ASP A 219 -36.41 37.32 27.53
CA ASP A 219 -37.78 37.45 27.00
C ASP A 219 -38.78 37.67 28.13
N ALA A 220 -38.67 36.88 29.22
CA ALA A 220 -39.55 37.03 30.38
C ALA A 220 -39.45 38.43 31.07
N LEU A 221 -38.22 38.99 31.10
CA LEU A 221 -37.99 40.35 31.60
C LEU A 221 -38.57 41.39 30.63
N ASN A 222 -38.34 41.23 29.34
CA ASN A 222 -38.81 42.16 28.29
C ASN A 222 -40.33 42.20 28.20
N ASP A 223 -41.00 41.06 28.32
CA ASP A 223 -42.44 40.91 28.23
C ASP A 223 -43.15 41.38 29.54
N GLY A 224 -42.40 41.86 30.54
CA GLY A 224 -42.92 42.34 31.80
C GLY A 224 -43.55 41.28 32.69
N LEU A 225 -43.22 39.99 32.43
CA LEU A 225 -43.73 38.85 33.24
C LEU A 225 -43.16 38.89 34.67
N VAL A 226 -41.95 39.44 34.83
CA VAL A 226 -41.29 39.61 36.13
C VAL A 226 -41.56 41.01 36.64
N LYS A 227 -42.50 41.15 37.63
CA LYS A 227 -42.94 42.41 38.07
C LYS A 227 -42.16 43.01 39.24
N LYS A 228 -41.73 42.16 40.19
CA LYS A 228 -41.00 42.59 41.38
C LYS A 228 -39.57 42.88 41.11
N ASP A 229 -38.99 43.94 41.62
CA ASP A 229 -37.62 44.34 41.41
C ASP A 229 -36.61 43.32 42.00
N GLU A 230 -36.94 42.66 43.08
CA GLU A 230 -36.18 41.61 43.70
C GLU A 230 -36.04 40.38 42.71
N ASP A 231 -37.14 40.00 42.03
CA ASP A 231 -37.18 38.92 41.06
C ASP A 231 -36.43 39.34 39.80
N LYS A 232 -36.53 40.58 39.32
CA LYS A 232 -35.71 41.10 38.21
C LYS A 232 -34.23 40.99 38.51
N ALA A 233 -33.78 41.38 39.71
CA ALA A 233 -32.39 41.26 40.12
C ALA A 233 -31.92 39.80 40.09
N ARG A 234 -32.74 38.84 40.48
CA ARG A 234 -32.45 37.41 40.38
C ARG A 234 -32.33 36.94 38.94
N TYR A 235 -33.19 37.36 38.02
CA TYR A 235 -33.16 37.03 36.61
C TYR A 235 -31.91 37.60 35.94
N TYR A 236 -31.52 38.84 36.23
CA TYR A 236 -30.23 39.40 35.77
C TYR A 236 -29.02 38.58 36.29
N GLY A 237 -29.08 38.15 37.55
CA GLY A 237 -28.04 37.28 38.12
C GLY A 237 -27.97 35.92 37.46
N TYR A 238 -29.08 35.34 37.00
CA TYR A 238 -29.08 34.09 36.23
C TYR A 238 -28.48 34.29 34.83
N ILE A 239 -28.88 35.35 34.10
CA ILE A 239 -28.33 35.70 32.79
C ILE A 239 -26.82 35.89 32.89
N LEU A 240 -26.34 36.64 33.90
CA LEU A 240 -24.90 36.86 34.10
C LEU A 240 -24.13 35.55 34.32
N ARG A 241 -24.66 34.68 35.19
CA ARG A 241 -24.04 33.37 35.45
C ARG A 241 -23.94 32.50 34.20
N GLU A 242 -25.03 32.41 33.40
CA GLU A 242 -25.04 31.65 32.16
C GLU A 242 -24.10 32.25 31.09
N SER A 243 -24.01 33.60 31.02
CA SER A 243 -23.06 34.28 30.14
C SER A 243 -21.61 34.00 30.56
N MET A 244 -21.29 34.02 31.86
CA MET A 244 -19.95 33.67 32.35
C MET A 244 -19.61 32.20 32.12
N ARG A 245 -20.60 31.30 32.21
CA ARG A 245 -20.44 29.88 31.89
C ARG A 245 -20.13 29.69 30.39
N LEU A 246 -20.89 30.40 29.54
CA LEU A 246 -20.69 30.35 28.09
C LEU A 246 -19.31 30.87 27.70
N SER A 247 -18.86 31.98 28.29
CA SER A 247 -17.50 32.51 28.03
C SER A 247 -16.42 31.49 28.39
N ARG A 248 -16.50 30.86 29.57
CA ARG A 248 -15.54 29.81 29.97
C ARG A 248 -15.54 28.64 29.00
N LEU A 249 -16.71 28.17 28.55
CA LEU A 249 -16.80 27.08 27.57
C LEU A 249 -16.13 27.45 26.25
N ILE A 250 -16.30 28.69 25.78
CA ILE A 250 -15.63 29.17 24.54
C ILE A 250 -14.12 29.23 24.75
N ASP A 251 -13.64 29.72 25.90
CA ASP A 251 -12.22 29.80 26.20
C ASP A 251 -11.58 28.39 26.23
N ASP A 252 -12.23 27.41 26.87
CA ASP A 252 -11.82 26.01 26.94
C ASP A 252 -11.74 25.39 25.52
N LEU A 253 -12.72 25.68 24.65
CA LEU A 253 -12.72 25.22 23.25
C LEU A 253 -11.60 25.84 22.43
N LEU A 254 -11.30 27.12 22.61
CA LEU A 254 -10.20 27.79 21.93
C LEU A 254 -8.85 27.26 22.40
N GLU A 255 -8.70 26.99 23.71
CA GLU A 255 -7.49 26.38 24.26
C GLU A 255 -7.27 24.98 23.71
N LEU A 256 -8.31 24.13 23.68
CA LEU A 256 -8.24 22.79 23.06
C LEU A 256 -7.87 22.87 21.58
N SER A 257 -8.46 23.80 20.82
CA SER A 257 -8.12 24.01 19.41
C SER A 257 -6.65 24.38 19.21
N ARG A 258 -6.10 25.25 20.08
CA ARG A 258 -4.69 25.63 20.06
C ARG A 258 -3.75 24.46 20.41
N LEU A 259 -4.14 23.60 21.36
CA LEU A 259 -3.43 22.38 21.71
C LEU A 259 -3.39 21.41 20.54
N GLN A 260 -4.55 21.17 19.89
CA GLN A 260 -4.64 20.27 18.74
C GLN A 260 -3.87 20.75 17.51
N SER A 261 -3.82 22.07 17.29
CA SER A 261 -3.05 22.64 16.17
C SER A 261 -1.53 22.68 16.41
N GLY A 262 -1.06 22.26 17.58
CA GLY A 262 0.35 22.31 17.94
C GLY A 262 0.90 23.74 18.09
N THR A 263 0.01 24.74 18.13
CA THR A 263 0.40 26.17 18.19
C THR A 263 0.89 26.56 19.58
N ILE A 264 0.61 25.75 20.60
CA ILE A 264 1.10 25.97 21.96
C ILE A 264 2.48 25.32 22.09
N ALA A 265 3.51 26.15 22.17
CA ALA A 265 4.83 25.69 22.53
C ALA A 265 4.88 25.40 24.05
N PHE A 266 4.93 24.13 24.41
CA PHE A 266 5.14 23.72 25.80
C PHE A 266 6.58 24.11 26.21
N LYS A 267 6.70 25.05 27.14
CA LYS A 267 7.98 25.34 27.80
C LYS A 267 8.18 24.30 28.90
N LYS A 268 8.93 23.25 28.59
CA LYS A 268 9.33 22.27 29.60
C LYS A 268 10.38 22.92 30.51
N GLN A 269 10.10 22.90 31.81
CA GLN A 269 11.04 23.39 32.82
C GLN A 269 10.93 22.48 34.06
N PHE A 270 12.03 22.35 34.77
CA PHE A 270 12.01 21.66 36.06
C PHE A 270 11.25 22.49 37.07
N ILE A 271 10.24 21.90 37.69
CA ILE A 271 9.44 22.55 38.75
C ILE A 271 9.53 21.72 40.04
N SER A 272 9.44 22.38 41.18
CA SER A 272 9.29 21.71 42.47
C SER A 272 7.82 21.28 42.63
N ILE A 273 7.57 19.98 42.76
CA ILE A 273 6.22 19.48 42.98
C ILE A 273 5.69 19.99 44.33
N ASN A 274 6.53 20.11 45.32
CA ASN A 274 6.16 20.60 46.65
C ASN A 274 5.63 22.04 46.59
N GLU A 275 6.34 22.94 45.91
CA GLU A 275 5.85 24.32 45.68
C GLU A 275 4.54 24.36 44.92
N LEU A 276 4.37 23.50 43.90
CA LEU A 276 3.13 23.41 43.13
C LEU A 276 1.95 22.94 44.00
N ILE A 277 2.16 21.95 44.88
CA ILE A 277 1.16 21.44 45.78
C ILE A 277 0.74 22.50 46.79
N GLU A 278 1.72 23.23 47.37
CA GLU A 278 1.48 24.38 48.29
C GLU A 278 0.65 25.47 47.61
N ASP A 279 1.03 25.91 46.42
CA ASP A 279 0.32 26.91 45.62
C ASP A 279 -1.15 26.51 45.31
N VAL A 280 -1.36 25.23 44.99
CA VAL A 280 -2.69 24.70 44.71
C VAL A 280 -3.52 24.64 46.03
N ALA A 281 -2.94 24.17 47.11
CA ALA A 281 -3.60 24.04 48.39
C ALA A 281 -4.03 25.39 48.94
N ASP A 282 -3.18 26.41 48.87
CA ASP A 282 -3.47 27.77 49.33
C ASP A 282 -4.70 28.38 48.66
N ARG A 283 -4.93 28.07 47.38
CA ARG A 283 -6.14 28.52 46.66
C ARG A 283 -7.44 27.95 47.24
N TYR A 284 -7.39 26.74 47.81
CA TYR A 284 -8.56 26.06 48.34
C TYR A 284 -8.73 26.21 49.85
N VAL A 285 -7.72 26.66 50.61
CA VAL A 285 -7.79 26.86 52.06
C VAL A 285 -8.92 27.82 52.46
N SER A 286 -9.07 28.94 51.73
CA SER A 286 -10.13 29.90 52.01
C SER A 286 -11.53 29.31 51.83
N ALA A 287 -11.74 28.58 50.71
CA ALA A 287 -13.02 27.93 50.41
C ALA A 287 -13.34 26.77 51.38
N ALA A 288 -12.30 26.07 51.85
CA ALA A 288 -12.47 25.01 52.87
C ALA A 288 -12.86 25.58 54.22
N ARG A 289 -12.24 26.69 54.65
CA ARG A 289 -12.58 27.38 55.90
C ARG A 289 -14.02 27.87 55.94
N GLU A 290 -14.52 28.45 54.84
CA GLU A 290 -15.91 28.87 54.71
C GLU A 290 -16.90 27.71 54.90
N LYS A 291 -16.46 26.46 54.55
CA LYS A 291 -17.27 25.25 54.74
C LYS A 291 -16.99 24.50 56.07
N GLY A 292 -16.15 25.08 56.94
CA GLY A 292 -15.79 24.45 58.23
C GLY A 292 -14.85 23.22 58.08
N LEU A 293 -14.14 23.11 56.94
CA LEU A 293 -13.19 22.02 56.67
C LEU A 293 -11.78 22.49 57.03
N ASN A 294 -10.96 21.58 57.60
CA ASN A 294 -9.53 21.80 57.81
C ASN A 294 -8.78 21.13 56.69
N VAL A 295 -7.78 21.82 56.12
CA VAL A 295 -6.91 21.31 55.07
C VAL A 295 -5.56 21.05 55.71
N GLU A 296 -5.12 19.79 55.73
CA GLU A 296 -3.76 19.39 56.10
C GLU A 296 -3.01 18.96 54.87
N ILE A 297 -1.79 19.46 54.73
CA ILE A 297 -0.91 19.16 53.61
C ILE A 297 0.27 18.40 54.17
N ASP A 298 0.41 17.13 53.79
CA ASP A 298 1.56 16.30 54.10
C ASP A 298 2.42 16.14 52.86
N ILE A 299 3.54 16.84 52.79
CA ILE A 299 4.45 16.80 51.64
C ILE A 299 5.75 16.16 52.10
N GLY A 300 6.12 15.02 51.47
CA GLY A 300 7.37 14.34 51.68
C GLY A 300 8.62 15.15 51.25
N GLU A 301 9.73 14.45 51.04
CA GLU A 301 10.97 15.10 50.60
C GLU A 301 10.79 15.84 49.23
N PRO A 302 11.51 16.98 49.04
CA PRO A 302 11.38 17.76 47.81
C PRO A 302 11.69 16.94 46.54
N TYR A 303 10.76 16.86 45.64
CA TYR A 303 10.91 16.17 44.35
C TYR A 303 10.78 17.16 43.19
N LYS A 304 11.77 17.10 42.26
CA LYS A 304 11.76 17.92 41.03
C LYS A 304 11.46 17.05 39.85
N VAL A 305 10.46 17.44 39.04
CA VAL A 305 10.06 16.80 37.81
C VAL A 305 10.32 17.70 36.61
#